data_d978a9be480716e0fed703d061fc5a5e
#
_entry.id   d978a9be480716e0fed703d061fc5a5e
#
_cell.length_a   1.000
_cell.length_b   1.000
_cell.length_c   1.000
_cell.angle_alpha   90.00
_cell.angle_beta   90.00
_cell.angle_gamma   90.00
#
_symmetry.space_group_name_H-M   'P 1'
#
loop_
_entity.id
_entity.type
_entity.pdbx_description
1 polymer ?
#
loop_
_entity_poly.entity_id
_entity_poly.type
_entity_poly.pdbx_seq_one_letter_code
_entity_poly.pdbx_strand_id
1 'polypeptide(L)'
;MKRYTGLLAALTLTAGMALQAQTNEFVIQTKKLGAEIQPTMYGLFFEDINYAADGGLYAELVKNRSFEFPQHLMGWKTFGNVTLQDDGPFERNPHYVRLADPGHPHKHTGLDNEGIFGIGVKAGEEYRFSVWARLPQGGTSEKIRIELVDTKSMGEHHAFATETLTVDSKEWKKYQVILKPGITDPKSTLRIFLASKGTVDLEHVSLFPVDTWKGHENGLRKDLAQALADIKPGVFRFPGGCIVEGTDLATRYDWKKSVGPVENR
;
A
#
# COMPACT_ATOMS: atom_id res chain seq x y z
N MET A 1 28.53 -55.45 -76.60
CA MET A 1 27.79 -54.95 -75.42
C MET A 1 28.78 -54.62 -74.35
N LYS A 2 29.10 -53.34 -74.22
CA LYS A 2 29.97 -52.82 -73.13
C LYS A 2 29.17 -51.73 -72.41
N ARG A 3 28.82 -51.96 -71.13
CA ARG A 3 28.20 -50.99 -70.25
C ARG A 3 29.28 -50.06 -69.70
N TYR A 4 29.13 -48.77 -69.95
CA TYR A 4 29.90 -47.74 -69.27
C TYR A 4 29.06 -47.26 -68.08
N THR A 5 29.47 -47.58 -66.89
CA THR A 5 28.99 -47.01 -65.66
C THR A 5 29.81 -45.75 -65.39
N GLY A 6 29.24 -44.61 -65.72
CA GLY A 6 29.85 -43.30 -65.37
C GLY A 6 29.55 -43.00 -63.88
N LEU A 7 30.60 -42.90 -63.12
CA LEU A 7 30.60 -42.44 -61.75
C LEU A 7 30.54 -40.91 -61.74
N LEU A 8 29.37 -40.33 -61.48
CA LEU A 8 29.25 -38.91 -61.25
C LEU A 8 29.67 -38.66 -59.83
N ALA A 9 30.87 -38.17 -59.59
CA ALA A 9 31.27 -37.63 -58.29
C ALA A 9 30.72 -36.24 -58.17
N ALA A 10 29.60 -36.09 -57.40
CA ALA A 10 29.11 -34.81 -57.04
C ALA A 10 30.00 -34.24 -55.93
N LEU A 11 30.86 -33.31 -56.28
CA LEU A 11 31.65 -32.50 -55.38
C LEU A 11 30.65 -31.48 -54.75
N THR A 12 30.08 -31.78 -53.61
CA THR A 12 29.38 -30.80 -52.81
C THR A 12 30.42 -29.93 -52.11
N LEU A 13 30.72 -28.79 -52.71
CA LEU A 13 31.41 -27.68 -52.02
C LEU A 13 30.46 -27.15 -50.97
N THR A 14 30.57 -27.66 -49.78
CA THR A 14 30.04 -26.99 -48.59
C THR A 14 30.96 -25.80 -48.34
N ALA A 15 30.61 -24.66 -48.89
CA ALA A 15 31.16 -23.37 -48.46
C ALA A 15 30.68 -23.19 -47.02
N GLY A 16 31.48 -23.59 -46.07
CA GLY A 16 31.32 -23.23 -44.67
C GLY A 16 31.42 -21.72 -44.56
N MET A 17 30.30 -21.03 -44.61
CA MET A 17 30.25 -19.66 -44.12
C MET A 17 30.57 -19.74 -42.63
N ALA A 18 31.84 -19.54 -42.29
CA ALA A 18 32.23 -19.19 -40.94
C ALA A 18 31.49 -17.88 -40.66
N LEU A 19 30.41 -17.97 -39.89
CA LEU A 19 29.85 -16.82 -39.21
C LEU A 19 30.96 -16.30 -38.29
N GLN A 20 31.78 -15.38 -38.79
CA GLN A 20 32.65 -14.59 -37.94
C GLN A 20 31.72 -13.75 -37.10
N ALA A 21 31.53 -14.17 -35.84
CA ALA A 21 30.90 -13.33 -34.82
C ALA A 21 31.73 -12.03 -34.83
N GLN A 22 31.10 -10.95 -35.27
CA GLN A 22 31.72 -9.63 -35.25
C GLN A 22 31.88 -9.27 -33.75
N THR A 23 33.10 -9.42 -33.27
CA THR A 23 33.48 -8.97 -31.92
C THR A 23 33.50 -7.44 -31.95
N ASN A 24 32.48 -6.82 -31.38
CA ASN A 24 32.51 -5.39 -31.16
C ASN A 24 33.42 -5.12 -29.97
N GLU A 25 34.53 -4.45 -30.20
CA GLU A 25 35.46 -4.02 -29.16
C GLU A 25 35.11 -2.60 -28.75
N PHE A 26 34.87 -2.40 -27.46
CA PHE A 26 34.67 -1.08 -26.87
C PHE A 26 35.94 -0.68 -26.11
N VAL A 27 36.67 0.31 -26.66
CA VAL A 27 37.87 0.83 -26.02
C VAL A 27 37.53 2.07 -25.21
N ILE A 28 37.60 1.95 -23.88
CA ILE A 28 37.35 3.07 -22.97
C ILE A 28 38.67 3.80 -22.72
N GLN A 29 38.77 5.04 -23.22
CA GLN A 29 39.93 5.90 -23.04
C GLN A 29 39.81 6.70 -21.74
N THR A 30 40.13 6.10 -20.60
CA THR A 30 39.96 6.71 -19.26
C THR A 30 40.81 7.97 -19.04
N LYS A 31 41.83 8.18 -19.83
CA LYS A 31 42.71 9.40 -19.77
C LYS A 31 42.19 10.55 -20.63
N LYS A 32 41.20 10.31 -21.50
CA LYS A 32 40.61 11.32 -22.36
C LYS A 32 39.24 11.65 -21.82
N LEU A 33 39.16 12.61 -20.91
CA LEU A 33 37.90 13.04 -20.34
C LEU A 33 37.04 13.74 -21.39
N GLY A 34 35.78 13.43 -21.43
CA GLY A 34 34.77 14.10 -22.24
C GLY A 34 34.18 15.32 -21.50
N ALA A 35 32.95 15.69 -21.86
CA ALA A 35 32.24 16.73 -21.16
C ALA A 35 31.88 16.29 -19.71
N GLU A 36 31.88 17.26 -18.82
CA GLU A 36 31.44 17.02 -17.43
C GLU A 36 29.98 16.59 -17.39
N ILE A 37 29.70 15.52 -16.62
CA ILE A 37 28.34 15.05 -16.40
C ILE A 37 27.67 15.99 -15.40
N GLN A 38 26.71 16.76 -15.87
CA GLN A 38 25.95 17.67 -15.01
C GLN A 38 25.05 16.88 -14.04
N PRO A 39 24.83 17.36 -12.81
CA PRO A 39 23.97 16.68 -11.84
C PRO A 39 22.55 16.40 -12.33
N THR A 40 22.03 17.23 -13.25
CA THR A 40 20.70 17.09 -13.86
C THR A 40 20.62 16.11 -15.03
N MET A 41 21.74 15.48 -15.42
CA MET A 41 21.73 14.48 -16.51
C MET A 41 21.17 13.13 -16.10
N TYR A 42 21.05 12.87 -14.82
CA TYR A 42 20.42 11.65 -14.29
C TYR A 42 19.46 11.97 -13.16
N GLY A 43 18.48 11.13 -12.98
CA GLY A 43 17.48 11.31 -11.95
C GLY A 43 16.61 10.07 -11.77
N LEU A 44 15.51 10.25 -11.07
CA LEU A 44 14.53 9.20 -10.84
C LEU A 44 13.22 9.52 -11.53
N PHE A 45 12.62 8.49 -12.08
CA PHE A 45 11.24 8.47 -12.51
C PHE A 45 10.47 7.57 -11.56
N PHE A 46 9.50 8.14 -10.85
CA PHE A 46 8.62 7.44 -9.94
C PHE A 46 7.20 7.56 -10.44
N GLU A 47 6.57 6.44 -10.68
CA GLU A 47 5.17 6.36 -11.11
C GLU A 47 4.31 5.81 -9.99
N ASP A 48 3.22 6.50 -9.69
CA ASP A 48 2.23 6.06 -8.70
C ASP A 48 1.30 5.00 -9.32
N ILE A 49 1.85 3.82 -9.56
CA ILE A 49 1.18 2.66 -10.13
C ILE A 49 1.43 1.43 -9.26
N ASN A 50 0.50 0.48 -9.23
CA ASN A 50 0.62 -0.77 -8.46
C ASN A 50 0.90 -0.56 -6.97
N TYR A 51 0.27 0.45 -6.36
CA TYR A 51 0.49 0.83 -4.94
C TYR A 51 1.94 1.27 -4.65
N ALA A 52 2.59 1.93 -5.60
CA ALA A 52 3.95 2.42 -5.38
C ALA A 52 4.01 3.57 -4.37
N ALA A 53 2.96 4.41 -4.31
CA ALA A 53 2.81 5.42 -3.26
C ALA A 53 2.09 4.85 -2.04
N ASP A 54 0.78 4.70 -2.05
CA ASP A 54 0.04 4.09 -0.94
C ASP A 54 0.41 2.61 -0.77
N GLY A 55 0.89 2.22 0.42
CA GLY A 55 1.40 0.88 0.69
C GLY A 55 2.80 0.58 0.15
N GLY A 56 3.39 1.55 -0.55
CA GLY A 56 4.77 1.57 -1.00
C GLY A 56 5.58 2.65 -0.29
N LEU A 57 5.89 3.74 -0.99
CA LEU A 57 6.68 4.84 -0.43
C LEU A 57 5.95 5.58 0.70
N TYR A 58 4.65 5.80 0.59
CA TYR A 58 3.80 6.32 1.66
C TYR A 58 3.48 5.19 2.64
N ALA A 59 3.78 5.41 3.92
CA ALA A 59 3.82 4.33 4.90
C ALA A 59 2.45 3.90 5.46
N GLU A 60 1.33 4.28 4.83
CA GLU A 60 -0.01 3.80 5.19
C GLU A 60 -0.11 2.29 4.99
N LEU A 61 -0.54 1.57 6.02
CA LEU A 61 -0.68 0.12 6.01
C LEU A 61 -2.12 -0.35 5.74
N VAL A 62 -3.11 0.52 5.96
CA VAL A 62 -4.52 0.21 5.75
C VAL A 62 -4.88 0.41 4.29
N LYS A 63 -5.49 -0.59 3.68
CA LYS A 63 -6.05 -0.51 2.34
C LYS A 63 -7.44 0.09 2.38
N ASN A 64 -7.70 1.09 1.51
CA ASN A 64 -9.03 1.71 1.40
C ASN A 64 -9.54 2.29 2.74
N ARG A 65 -8.74 3.16 3.34
CA ARG A 65 -8.93 3.72 4.70
C ARG A 65 -10.24 4.48 4.91
N SER A 66 -10.79 5.10 3.84
CA SER A 66 -12.00 5.91 3.87
C SER A 66 -13.17 5.28 3.10
N PHE A 67 -13.08 4.02 2.72
CA PHE A 67 -14.13 3.27 2.01
C PHE A 67 -14.53 3.85 0.64
N GLU A 68 -13.64 4.61 -0.01
CA GLU A 68 -13.92 5.34 -1.27
C GLU A 68 -13.50 4.58 -2.53
N PHE A 69 -12.98 3.35 -2.43
CA PHE A 69 -12.72 2.55 -3.61
C PHE A 69 -14.04 2.24 -4.35
N PRO A 70 -14.03 1.98 -5.66
CA PRO A 70 -15.25 1.65 -6.42
C PRO A 70 -16.08 0.51 -5.82
N GLN A 71 -15.41 -0.42 -5.14
CA GLN A 71 -16.01 -1.39 -4.23
C GLN A 71 -15.69 -0.92 -2.81
N HIS A 72 -16.60 -0.23 -2.19
CA HIS A 72 -16.38 0.49 -0.93
C HIS A 72 -15.76 -0.34 0.19
N LEU A 73 -16.04 -1.64 0.25
CA LEU A 73 -15.44 -2.54 1.23
C LEU A 73 -14.25 -3.35 0.68
N MET A 74 -13.69 -2.99 -0.48
CA MET A 74 -12.48 -3.64 -0.98
C MET A 74 -11.33 -3.50 0.03
N GLY A 75 -10.71 -4.62 0.41
CA GLY A 75 -9.67 -4.68 1.45
C GLY A 75 -10.20 -4.86 2.86
N TRP A 76 -11.53 -4.84 3.04
CA TRP A 76 -12.21 -5.04 4.30
C TRP A 76 -13.06 -6.32 4.30
N LYS A 77 -12.98 -7.08 5.37
CA LYS A 77 -13.87 -8.21 5.67
C LYS A 77 -14.69 -7.86 6.89
N THR A 78 -16.00 -7.88 6.77
CA THR A 78 -16.90 -7.53 7.86
C THR A 78 -17.41 -8.79 8.57
N PHE A 79 -17.69 -8.68 9.86
CA PHE A 79 -18.37 -9.70 10.66
C PHE A 79 -19.38 -9.06 11.61
N GLY A 80 -20.45 -9.77 11.90
CA GLY A 80 -21.59 -9.22 12.65
C GLY A 80 -22.40 -8.21 11.83
N ASN A 81 -22.92 -7.17 12.49
CA ASN A 81 -23.78 -6.17 11.87
C ASN A 81 -22.98 -4.91 11.52
N VAL A 82 -22.44 -4.87 10.32
CA VAL A 82 -21.70 -3.74 9.75
C VAL A 82 -22.46 -3.21 8.55
N THR A 83 -22.71 -1.90 8.50
CA THR A 83 -23.39 -1.25 7.38
C THR A 83 -22.57 -0.07 6.86
N LEU A 84 -22.54 0.07 5.53
CA LEU A 84 -21.96 1.23 4.87
C LEU A 84 -22.94 2.39 4.91
N GLN A 85 -22.44 3.60 5.14
CA GLN A 85 -23.16 4.86 5.15
C GLN A 85 -22.46 5.84 4.21
N ASP A 86 -23.13 6.92 3.79
CA ASP A 86 -22.66 7.89 2.79
C ASP A 86 -22.84 9.36 3.19
N ASP A 87 -23.18 9.62 4.46
CA ASP A 87 -23.36 10.94 5.03
C ASP A 87 -22.24 11.31 6.03
N GLY A 88 -21.01 10.94 5.71
CA GLY A 88 -19.84 11.12 6.56
C GLY A 88 -19.35 12.57 6.69
N PRO A 89 -18.29 12.80 7.47
CA PRO A 89 -17.84 14.13 7.86
C PRO A 89 -17.04 14.87 6.79
N PHE A 90 -16.59 14.17 5.74
CA PHE A 90 -15.67 14.73 4.76
C PHE A 90 -16.31 14.79 3.39
N GLU A 91 -16.29 15.98 2.78
CA GLU A 91 -16.93 16.24 1.49
C GLU A 91 -16.45 15.28 0.39
N ARG A 92 -15.18 14.94 0.38
CA ARG A 92 -14.58 14.10 -0.67
C ARG A 92 -14.48 12.62 -0.28
N ASN A 93 -14.66 12.31 0.98
CA ASN A 93 -14.67 10.97 1.55
C ASN A 93 -15.93 10.83 2.44
N PRO A 94 -17.13 10.78 1.83
CA PRO A 94 -18.39 10.74 2.58
C PRO A 94 -18.73 9.36 3.14
N HIS A 95 -18.07 8.29 2.68
CA HIS A 95 -18.41 6.94 3.13
C HIS A 95 -17.78 6.60 4.48
N TYR A 96 -18.55 5.91 5.29
CA TYR A 96 -18.09 5.38 6.58
C TYR A 96 -18.81 4.07 6.91
N VAL A 97 -18.35 3.35 7.89
CA VAL A 97 -19.00 2.12 8.36
C VAL A 97 -19.64 2.34 9.74
N ARG A 98 -20.83 1.79 9.92
CA ARG A 98 -21.51 1.69 11.19
C ARG A 98 -21.42 0.28 11.73
N LEU A 99 -20.87 0.13 12.91
CA LEU A 99 -20.84 -1.10 13.68
C LEU A 99 -21.99 -1.07 14.69
N ALA A 100 -22.86 -2.09 14.70
CA ALA A 100 -23.95 -2.22 15.65
C ALA A 100 -23.92 -3.61 16.30
N ASP A 101 -23.46 -3.69 17.54
CA ASP A 101 -23.39 -4.95 18.28
C ASP A 101 -24.59 -5.09 19.21
N PRO A 102 -25.42 -6.13 19.04
CA PRO A 102 -26.58 -6.37 19.91
C PRO A 102 -26.18 -6.94 21.27
N GLY A 103 -24.90 -7.25 21.51
CA GLY A 103 -24.39 -7.78 22.76
C GLY A 103 -24.52 -9.29 22.89
N HIS A 104 -24.39 -10.04 21.80
CA HIS A 104 -24.32 -11.50 21.88
C HIS A 104 -22.99 -11.96 22.46
N PRO A 105 -22.95 -12.82 23.48
CA PRO A 105 -21.72 -13.44 23.92
C PRO A 105 -21.11 -14.25 22.78
N HIS A 106 -19.81 -14.11 22.55
CA HIS A 106 -19.04 -14.81 21.52
C HIS A 106 -19.32 -14.42 20.05
N LYS A 107 -20.12 -13.36 19.79
CA LYS A 107 -20.33 -12.83 18.43
C LYS A 107 -20.12 -11.33 18.45
N HIS A 108 -18.94 -10.90 18.10
CA HIS A 108 -18.61 -9.48 17.98
C HIS A 108 -19.02 -8.92 16.62
N THR A 109 -19.18 -7.62 16.56
CA THR A 109 -19.39 -6.87 15.33
C THR A 109 -18.15 -6.06 15.03
N GLY A 110 -17.60 -6.22 13.82
CA GLY A 110 -16.37 -5.53 13.44
C GLY A 110 -15.92 -5.79 12.03
N LEU A 111 -14.67 -5.44 11.76
CA LEU A 111 -14.07 -5.55 10.44
C LEU A 111 -12.58 -5.85 10.53
N ASP A 112 -12.09 -6.57 9.52
CA ASP A 112 -10.69 -6.90 9.32
C ASP A 112 -10.17 -6.19 8.08
N ASN A 113 -8.98 -5.57 8.16
CA ASN A 113 -8.25 -5.05 7.01
C ASN A 113 -7.01 -5.89 6.74
N GLU A 114 -6.91 -6.40 5.53
CA GLU A 114 -5.78 -7.25 5.12
C GLU A 114 -4.57 -6.47 4.62
N GLY A 115 -4.62 -5.12 4.68
CA GLY A 115 -3.58 -4.27 4.11
C GLY A 115 -3.53 -4.33 2.58
N ILE A 116 -2.47 -3.78 2.00
CA ILE A 116 -2.30 -3.74 0.53
C ILE A 116 -1.74 -5.06 0.00
N PHE A 117 -0.76 -5.66 0.66
CA PHE A 117 -0.23 -7.00 0.40
C PHE A 117 0.02 -7.77 1.70
N GLY A 118 -0.79 -7.51 2.71
CA GLY A 118 -0.59 -7.85 4.11
C GLY A 118 -0.08 -6.65 4.90
N ILE A 119 -0.37 -6.62 6.19
CA ILE A 119 0.18 -5.61 7.10
C ILE A 119 1.48 -6.16 7.69
N GLY A 120 2.62 -5.68 7.16
CA GLY A 120 3.94 -6.06 7.68
C GLY A 120 4.27 -5.32 8.96
N VAL A 121 4.55 -6.06 10.04
CA VAL A 121 4.93 -5.50 11.33
C VAL A 121 6.21 -6.16 11.88
N LYS A 122 6.95 -5.42 12.71
CA LYS A 122 8.17 -5.89 13.38
C LYS A 122 8.00 -5.89 14.89
N ALA A 123 8.48 -6.92 15.53
CA ALA A 123 8.46 -7.03 16.98
C ALA A 123 9.14 -5.82 17.64
N GLY A 124 8.45 -5.22 18.61
CA GLY A 124 8.96 -4.09 19.37
C GLY A 124 8.86 -2.71 18.70
N GLU A 125 8.59 -2.65 17.39
CA GLU A 125 8.30 -1.40 16.70
C GLU A 125 6.91 -0.87 17.09
N GLU A 126 6.70 0.42 16.96
CA GLU A 126 5.44 1.08 17.31
C GLU A 126 4.67 1.48 16.06
N TYR A 127 3.36 1.24 16.10
CA TYR A 127 2.44 1.54 15.01
C TYR A 127 1.31 2.43 15.54
N ARG A 128 1.13 3.59 14.93
CA ARG A 128 0.06 4.52 15.26
C ARG A 128 -1.19 4.16 14.49
N PHE A 129 -2.18 3.66 15.22
CA PHE A 129 -3.55 3.54 14.74
C PHE A 129 -4.28 4.85 14.94
N SER A 130 -5.07 5.28 13.96
CA SER A 130 -6.01 6.38 14.10
C SER A 130 -7.31 6.11 13.36
N VAL A 131 -8.39 6.69 13.86
CA VAL A 131 -9.73 6.57 13.28
C VAL A 131 -10.56 7.80 13.64
N TRP A 132 -11.35 8.28 12.69
CA TRP A 132 -12.44 9.18 13.01
C TRP A 132 -13.65 8.35 13.44
N ALA A 133 -14.23 8.70 14.60
CA ALA A 133 -15.33 7.95 15.15
C ALA A 133 -16.34 8.86 15.84
N ARG A 134 -17.59 8.40 15.90
CA ARG A 134 -18.68 9.03 16.68
C ARG A 134 -19.66 8.00 17.22
N LEU A 135 -20.47 8.43 18.17
CA LEU A 135 -21.63 7.70 18.65
C LEU A 135 -22.87 8.20 17.91
N PRO A 136 -23.47 7.42 16.99
CA PRO A 136 -24.62 7.89 16.21
C PRO A 136 -25.90 8.04 17.01
N GLN A 137 -26.05 7.29 18.10
CA GLN A 137 -27.24 7.30 18.96
C GLN A 137 -26.90 7.04 20.44
N GLY A 138 -27.59 7.75 21.34
CA GLY A 138 -27.98 7.42 22.70
C GLY A 138 -26.92 6.97 23.71
N GLY A 139 -25.76 6.51 23.35
CA GLY A 139 -24.70 6.06 24.23
C GLY A 139 -23.92 7.23 24.87
N THR A 140 -23.27 6.97 26.00
CA THR A 140 -22.31 7.91 26.62
C THR A 140 -20.88 7.61 26.24
N SER A 141 -20.57 6.34 25.99
CA SER A 141 -19.28 5.88 25.50
C SER A 141 -19.38 4.44 25.01
N GLU A 142 -18.59 4.11 23.99
CA GLU A 142 -18.42 2.74 23.48
C GLU A 142 -16.94 2.40 23.39
N LYS A 143 -16.62 1.13 23.61
CA LYS A 143 -15.24 0.64 23.48
C LYS A 143 -15.07 -0.11 22.19
N ILE A 144 -14.10 0.31 21.38
CA ILE A 144 -13.62 -0.45 20.25
C ILE A 144 -12.27 -1.08 20.59
N ARG A 145 -12.10 -2.32 20.18
CA ARG A 145 -10.86 -3.06 20.33
C ARG A 145 -10.15 -3.10 19.00
N ILE A 146 -8.85 -2.86 19.04
CA ILE A 146 -7.96 -2.82 17.90
C ILE A 146 -6.90 -3.88 18.11
N GLU A 147 -6.73 -4.77 17.14
CA GLU A 147 -5.82 -5.90 17.24
C GLU A 147 -5.00 -6.05 15.95
N LEU A 148 -3.73 -6.45 16.11
CA LEU A 148 -2.97 -7.07 15.04
C LEU A 148 -3.02 -8.58 15.24
N VAL A 149 -3.51 -9.30 14.24
CA VAL A 149 -3.77 -10.74 14.35
C VAL A 149 -3.05 -11.51 13.24
N ASP A 150 -2.65 -12.75 13.55
CA ASP A 150 -2.12 -13.69 12.56
C ASP A 150 -3.25 -14.18 11.63
N THR A 151 -3.04 -14.08 10.33
CA THR A 151 -3.99 -14.59 9.32
C THR A 151 -3.90 -16.09 9.09
N LYS A 152 -2.86 -16.75 9.60
CA LYS A 152 -2.59 -18.17 9.34
C LYS A 152 -3.34 -19.11 10.28
N SER A 153 -3.87 -18.59 11.37
CA SER A 153 -4.61 -19.40 12.35
C SER A 153 -6.04 -19.59 11.90
N MET A 154 -6.34 -20.70 11.27
CA MET A 154 -7.73 -21.10 10.97
C MET A 154 -8.47 -21.39 12.27
N GLY A 155 -9.25 -20.41 12.76
CA GLY A 155 -10.20 -20.59 13.86
C GLY A 155 -9.86 -19.93 15.19
N GLU A 156 -8.62 -19.76 15.56
CA GLU A 156 -8.21 -18.99 16.73
C GLU A 156 -7.30 -17.84 16.27
N HIS A 157 -7.81 -16.62 16.33
CA HIS A 157 -7.03 -15.44 16.03
C HIS A 157 -6.12 -15.10 17.21
N HIS A 158 -4.83 -15.36 17.07
CA HIS A 158 -3.86 -14.91 18.05
C HIS A 158 -3.53 -13.44 17.80
N ALA A 159 -4.07 -12.57 18.67
CA ALA A 159 -3.67 -11.18 18.69
C ALA A 159 -2.29 -11.06 19.34
N PHE A 160 -1.36 -10.45 18.62
CA PHE A 160 -0.01 -10.18 19.12
C PHE A 160 0.25 -8.69 19.42
N ALA A 161 -0.74 -7.84 19.16
CA ALA A 161 -0.88 -6.49 19.70
C ALA A 161 -2.36 -6.20 19.88
N THR A 162 -2.71 -5.61 20.99
CA THR A 162 -4.10 -5.29 21.33
C THR A 162 -4.16 -3.96 22.09
N GLU A 163 -5.05 -3.09 21.63
CA GLU A 163 -5.38 -1.83 22.31
C GLU A 163 -6.88 -1.60 22.32
N THR A 164 -7.31 -0.71 23.20
CA THR A 164 -8.73 -0.34 23.34
C THR A 164 -8.88 1.17 23.30
N LEU A 165 -9.76 1.65 22.43
CA LEU A 165 -10.19 3.05 22.38
C LEU A 165 -11.58 3.20 22.97
N THR A 166 -11.79 4.30 23.70
CA THR A 166 -13.11 4.71 24.15
C THR A 166 -13.59 5.84 23.24
N VAL A 167 -14.67 5.58 22.50
CA VAL A 167 -15.38 6.59 21.71
C VAL A 167 -16.44 7.23 22.62
N ASP A 168 -16.29 8.51 22.88
CA ASP A 168 -17.08 9.28 23.87
C ASP A 168 -17.77 10.51 23.29
N SER A 169 -17.71 10.70 21.97
CA SER A 169 -18.27 11.87 21.29
C SER A 169 -19.41 11.49 20.36
N LYS A 170 -20.47 12.31 20.33
CA LYS A 170 -21.55 12.25 19.33
C LYS A 170 -21.14 12.94 18.03
N GLU A 171 -20.20 13.87 18.11
CA GLU A 171 -19.60 14.51 16.95
C GLU A 171 -18.39 13.70 16.49
N TRP A 172 -18.08 13.79 15.21
CA TRP A 172 -16.90 13.17 14.64
C TRP A 172 -15.63 13.70 15.33
N LYS A 173 -14.84 12.79 15.86
CA LYS A 173 -13.58 13.10 16.54
C LYS A 173 -12.53 12.07 16.16
N LYS A 174 -11.29 12.51 16.00
CA LYS A 174 -10.14 11.63 15.73
C LYS A 174 -9.63 11.02 17.03
N TYR A 175 -9.52 9.70 17.05
CA TYR A 175 -8.98 8.91 18.15
C TYR A 175 -7.70 8.21 17.68
N GLN A 176 -6.77 7.99 18.61
CA GLN A 176 -5.49 7.37 18.31
C GLN A 176 -5.01 6.47 19.44
N VAL A 177 -4.33 5.36 19.09
CA VAL A 177 -3.55 4.53 20.03
C VAL A 177 -2.28 4.04 19.35
N ILE A 178 -1.32 3.58 20.16
CA ILE A 178 -0.08 2.96 19.67
C ILE A 178 -0.18 1.45 19.90
N LEU A 179 -0.06 0.70 18.81
CA LEU A 179 0.08 -0.76 18.84
C LEU A 179 1.57 -1.11 18.86
N LYS A 180 1.96 -2.04 19.72
CA LYS A 180 3.33 -2.55 19.80
C LYS A 180 3.32 -4.08 19.70
N PRO A 181 3.53 -4.64 18.50
CA PRO A 181 3.50 -6.08 18.30
C PRO A 181 4.64 -6.79 19.02
N GLY A 182 4.35 -7.93 19.63
CA GLY A 182 5.33 -8.79 20.28
C GLY A 182 6.09 -9.70 19.32
N ILE A 183 5.62 -9.81 18.06
CA ILE A 183 6.22 -10.66 17.02
C ILE A 183 6.44 -9.87 15.73
N THR A 184 7.32 -10.39 14.87
CA THR A 184 7.48 -9.92 13.50
C THR A 184 6.61 -10.78 12.58
N ASP A 185 5.68 -10.16 11.85
CA ASP A 185 4.84 -10.82 10.86
C ASP A 185 4.77 -9.97 9.58
N PRO A 186 5.12 -10.53 8.42
CA PRO A 186 5.03 -9.80 7.15
C PRO A 186 3.60 -9.65 6.60
N LYS A 187 2.63 -10.38 7.16
CA LYS A 187 1.25 -10.46 6.61
C LYS A 187 0.17 -10.53 7.68
N SER A 188 0.28 -9.71 8.70
CA SER A 188 -0.79 -9.60 9.69
C SER A 188 -2.04 -8.90 9.13
N THR A 189 -3.11 -8.97 9.90
CA THR A 189 -4.39 -8.30 9.65
C THR A 189 -4.69 -7.35 10.79
N LEU A 190 -5.16 -6.15 10.45
CA LEU A 190 -5.75 -5.23 11.42
C LEU A 190 -7.21 -5.61 11.66
N ARG A 191 -7.56 -5.92 12.89
CA ARG A 191 -8.92 -6.19 13.34
C ARG A 191 -9.45 -5.07 14.21
N ILE A 192 -10.69 -4.65 13.95
CA ILE A 192 -11.38 -3.62 14.72
C ILE A 192 -12.78 -4.13 15.04
N PHE A 193 -13.19 -4.10 16.31
CA PHE A 193 -14.53 -4.54 16.68
C PHE A 193 -15.05 -3.85 17.95
N LEU A 194 -16.38 -3.84 18.09
CA LEU A 194 -17.01 -3.42 19.32
C LEU A 194 -16.73 -4.44 20.44
N ALA A 195 -16.21 -3.94 21.56
CA ALA A 195 -15.91 -4.77 22.73
C ALA A 195 -17.14 -5.03 23.62
N SER A 196 -18.25 -4.34 23.34
CA SER A 196 -19.50 -4.42 24.11
C SER A 196 -20.71 -4.13 23.21
N LYS A 197 -21.91 -4.37 23.74
CA LYS A 197 -23.15 -3.94 23.09
C LYS A 197 -23.14 -2.44 22.85
N GLY A 198 -23.44 -2.01 21.62
CA GLY A 198 -23.50 -0.59 21.27
C GLY A 198 -23.46 -0.32 19.78
N THR A 199 -23.29 0.95 19.42
CA THR A 199 -23.19 1.39 18.05
C THR A 199 -22.13 2.48 17.90
N VAL A 200 -21.22 2.31 16.93
CA VAL A 200 -20.15 3.27 16.62
C VAL A 200 -20.05 3.45 15.10
N ASP A 201 -19.89 4.68 14.68
CA ASP A 201 -19.51 5.03 13.31
C ASP A 201 -18.00 5.20 13.22
N LEU A 202 -17.38 4.62 12.18
CA LEU A 202 -15.93 4.67 11.92
C LEU A 202 -15.65 5.15 10.51
N GLU A 203 -14.75 6.11 10.38
CA GLU A 203 -14.28 6.66 9.11
C GLU A 203 -12.77 6.90 9.18
N HIS A 204 -12.09 6.96 8.03
CA HIS A 204 -10.66 7.24 7.87
C HIS A 204 -9.78 6.44 8.83
N VAL A 205 -9.87 5.12 8.69
CA VAL A 205 -9.07 4.17 9.48
C VAL A 205 -7.66 4.11 8.94
N SER A 206 -6.66 4.32 9.78
CA SER A 206 -5.27 4.47 9.37
C SER A 206 -4.32 3.76 10.32
N LEU A 207 -3.24 3.20 9.79
CA LEU A 207 -2.18 2.55 10.57
C LEU A 207 -0.81 2.86 9.97
N PHE A 208 0.02 3.58 10.71
CA PHE A 208 1.37 3.95 10.29
C PHE A 208 2.42 3.44 11.26
N PRO A 209 3.63 3.04 10.78
CA PRO A 209 4.77 2.95 11.65
C PRO A 209 5.07 4.33 12.27
N VAL A 210 5.45 4.37 13.54
CA VAL A 210 5.86 5.62 14.20
C VAL A 210 7.23 6.06 13.67
N ASP A 211 8.13 5.12 13.39
CA ASP A 211 9.44 5.40 12.81
C ASP A 211 9.32 5.56 11.28
N THR A 212 9.13 6.80 10.84
CA THR A 212 9.07 7.20 9.45
C THR A 212 10.33 7.96 9.02
N TRP A 213 10.51 8.17 7.72
CA TRP A 213 11.66 8.90 7.20
C TRP A 213 11.71 10.33 7.74
N LYS A 214 12.85 10.70 8.36
CA LYS A 214 13.07 11.98 9.03
C LYS A 214 12.06 12.30 10.14
N GLY A 215 11.36 11.30 10.68
CA GLY A 215 10.42 11.47 11.79
C GLY A 215 9.14 12.25 11.46
N HIS A 216 8.77 12.36 10.18
CA HIS A 216 7.51 12.99 9.81
C HIS A 216 6.32 12.09 10.20
N GLU A 217 5.41 12.63 11.00
CA GLU A 217 4.19 11.90 11.36
C GLU A 217 3.39 11.52 10.11
N ASN A 218 2.96 10.25 10.04
CA ASN A 218 2.26 9.69 8.87
C ASN A 218 3.00 9.95 7.54
N GLY A 219 4.31 9.86 7.59
CA GLY A 219 5.21 10.17 6.49
C GLY A 219 5.55 8.98 5.61
N LEU A 220 6.74 9.05 5.01
CA LEU A 220 7.22 8.03 4.10
C LEU A 220 7.89 6.87 4.83
N ARG A 221 7.88 5.70 4.21
CA ARG A 221 8.67 4.55 4.66
C ARG A 221 10.15 4.91 4.72
N LYS A 222 10.73 4.71 5.90
CA LYS A 222 12.12 5.11 6.18
C LYS A 222 13.12 4.41 5.26
N ASP A 223 12.98 3.11 5.06
CA ASP A 223 13.86 2.30 4.23
C ASP A 223 13.81 2.73 2.75
N LEU A 224 12.63 2.87 2.18
CA LEU A 224 12.43 3.21 0.77
C LEU A 224 12.83 4.67 0.48
N ALA A 225 12.39 5.60 1.32
CA ALA A 225 12.72 7.02 1.14
C ALA A 225 14.22 7.28 1.31
N GLN A 226 14.89 6.57 2.24
CA GLN A 226 16.34 6.66 2.39
C GLN A 226 17.07 6.09 1.17
N ALA A 227 16.65 4.94 0.65
CA ALA A 227 17.23 4.36 -0.54
C ALA A 227 17.14 5.31 -1.76
N LEU A 228 15.99 5.97 -1.94
CA LEU A 228 15.83 6.99 -2.99
C LEU A 228 16.74 8.21 -2.76
N ALA A 229 16.87 8.66 -1.51
CA ALA A 229 17.74 9.78 -1.15
C ALA A 229 19.23 9.45 -1.38
N ASP A 230 19.66 8.22 -1.12
CA ASP A 230 21.05 7.77 -1.27
C ASP A 230 21.51 7.72 -2.73
N ILE A 231 20.59 7.59 -3.67
CA ILE A 231 20.86 7.72 -5.12
C ILE A 231 21.29 9.15 -5.48
N LYS A 232 20.90 10.15 -4.68
CA LYS A 232 21.20 11.58 -4.90
C LYS A 232 20.78 12.06 -6.29
N PRO A 233 19.53 11.83 -6.71
CA PRO A 233 19.08 12.19 -8.05
C PRO A 233 19.14 13.70 -8.26
N GLY A 234 19.63 14.13 -9.43
CA GLY A 234 19.63 15.54 -9.82
C GLY A 234 18.25 16.03 -10.25
N VAL A 235 17.35 15.11 -10.62
CA VAL A 235 15.95 15.38 -10.96
C VAL A 235 15.07 14.22 -10.50
N PHE A 236 13.84 14.55 -10.07
CA PHE A 236 12.83 13.58 -9.69
C PHE A 236 11.53 13.85 -10.44
N ARG A 237 11.15 12.94 -11.33
CA ARG A 237 9.88 13.01 -12.06
C ARG A 237 8.81 12.20 -11.33
N PHE A 238 7.71 12.86 -10.97
CA PHE A 238 6.57 12.31 -10.24
C PHE A 238 5.29 13.05 -10.71
N PRO A 239 4.10 12.47 -10.69
CA PRO A 239 3.71 11.14 -10.18
C PRO A 239 3.73 10.02 -11.22
N GLY A 240 4.21 10.24 -12.42
CA GLY A 240 4.35 9.19 -13.40
C GLY A 240 4.27 9.64 -14.85
N GLY A 241 3.91 8.69 -15.71
CA GLY A 241 3.65 8.80 -17.14
C GLY A 241 2.17 8.57 -17.46
N CYS A 242 1.82 7.36 -17.94
CA CYS A 242 0.47 7.01 -18.37
C CYS A 242 -0.60 7.21 -17.28
N ILE A 243 -0.26 6.96 -16.00
CA ILE A 243 -1.19 7.19 -14.89
C ILE A 243 -1.61 8.66 -14.76
N VAL A 244 -0.76 9.60 -15.19
CA VAL A 244 -1.05 11.04 -15.13
C VAL A 244 -2.03 11.46 -16.20
N GLU A 245 -1.94 10.86 -17.37
CA GLU A 245 -2.78 11.20 -18.52
C GLU A 245 -4.23 10.73 -18.33
N GLY A 246 -4.40 9.53 -17.73
CA GLY A 246 -5.70 8.87 -17.68
C GLY A 246 -6.17 8.45 -19.08
N THR A 247 -7.40 7.96 -19.17
CA THR A 247 -8.06 7.67 -20.46
C THR A 247 -8.85 8.85 -20.99
N ASP A 248 -9.21 9.79 -20.10
CA ASP A 248 -9.94 11.03 -20.39
C ASP A 248 -9.70 12.07 -19.30
N LEU A 249 -10.34 13.24 -19.42
CA LEU A 249 -10.21 14.32 -18.43
C LEU A 249 -10.76 13.96 -17.05
N ALA A 250 -11.71 13.05 -16.95
CA ALA A 250 -12.29 12.66 -15.68
C ALA A 250 -11.35 11.71 -14.90
N THR A 251 -10.60 10.88 -15.62
CA THR A 251 -9.71 9.86 -15.06
C THR A 251 -8.26 10.31 -14.95
N ARG A 252 -7.89 11.48 -15.50
CA ARG A 252 -6.55 12.03 -15.38
C ARG A 252 -6.16 12.25 -13.91
N TYR A 253 -4.89 12.10 -13.59
CA TYR A 253 -4.37 12.38 -12.25
C TYR A 253 -4.51 13.88 -11.92
N ASP A 254 -5.35 14.19 -10.97
CA ASP A 254 -5.53 15.54 -10.47
C ASP A 254 -4.74 15.74 -9.17
N TRP A 255 -3.47 16.16 -9.31
CA TRP A 255 -2.57 16.36 -8.19
C TRP A 255 -3.12 17.29 -7.09
N LYS A 256 -4.02 18.22 -7.44
CA LYS A 256 -4.65 19.12 -6.46
C LYS A 256 -5.46 18.34 -5.43
N LYS A 257 -5.97 17.18 -5.80
CA LYS A 257 -6.69 16.28 -4.89
C LYS A 257 -5.78 15.58 -3.88
N SER A 258 -4.49 15.57 -4.11
CA SER A 258 -3.50 15.01 -3.17
C SER A 258 -2.97 16.04 -2.16
N VAL A 259 -3.45 17.29 -2.20
CA VAL A 259 -3.02 18.40 -1.33
C VAL A 259 -4.17 18.80 -0.40
N GLY A 260 -3.84 19.19 0.83
CA GLY A 260 -4.81 19.61 1.84
C GLY A 260 -4.89 18.65 3.02
N PRO A 261 -5.94 18.71 3.84
CA PRO A 261 -6.18 17.76 4.93
C PRO A 261 -6.23 16.32 4.41
N VAL A 262 -5.57 15.42 5.10
CA VAL A 262 -5.46 14.02 4.68
C VAL A 262 -6.81 13.31 4.57
N GLU A 263 -7.77 13.77 5.34
CA GLU A 263 -9.16 13.28 5.37
C GLU A 263 -9.95 13.63 4.10
N ASN A 264 -9.43 14.55 3.27
CA ASN A 264 -10.07 14.97 2.02
C ASN A 264 -9.19 14.68 0.78
N ARG A 265 -8.22 13.79 0.90
CA ARG A 265 -7.32 13.40 -0.21
C ARG A 265 -7.80 12.16 -0.93
#